data_1162945801b0c7f04441e3b498605cb7
#
_entry.id   1162945801b0c7f04441e3b498605cb7
#
_cell.length_a   1.000
_cell.length_b   1.000
_cell.length_c   1.000
_cell.angle_alpha   90.00
_cell.angle_beta   90.00
_cell.angle_gamma   90.00
#
_symmetry.space_group_name_H-M   'P 1'
#
loop_
_entity.id
_entity.type
_entity.pdbx_description
1 polymer ?
#
loop_
_entity_poly.entity_id
_entity_poly.type
_entity_poly.pdbx_seq_one_letter_code
_entity_poly.pdbx_strand_id
1 'polypeptide(L)'
;MLDKFLFTERFSFASTDSVLVIGLGRFGTAVAQSLISLGHEVMGIDTDEDRVQSWGHHLTHAVQADASNVQTLRQLGAADFKHAVVGIGDNLSASLLAVMALVELGIQDIWVKATNTEHGQIAERIGAHHVVYPEAAMGERVAHLVTGKMIDFIEFDDGFAIAKLQSPVECHNLTLDESHVREIHGVTVVGVKRINEDFKYAKPDTLVRPGDLLIVSGPTRKIERFASKSA
;
A
#
# COMPACT_ATOMS: atom_id res chain seq x y z
N MET A 1 10.47 37.82 29.69
CA MET A 1 9.40 37.14 30.45
C MET A 1 8.31 36.83 29.46
N LEU A 2 8.55 35.82 28.62
CA LEU A 2 7.63 35.27 27.63
C LEU A 2 7.94 33.79 27.58
N ASP A 3 7.15 33.16 28.10
CA ASP A 3 6.12 32.16 27.97
C ASP A 3 6.65 30.75 27.79
N LYS A 4 6.73 30.11 28.94
CA LYS A 4 6.55 28.66 29.08
C LYS A 4 5.11 28.32 28.69
N PHE A 5 4.76 28.22 27.42
CA PHE A 5 3.61 27.46 27.01
C PHE A 5 4.00 25.97 26.97
N LEU A 6 3.75 25.37 27.98
CA LEU A 6 3.51 24.00 28.41
C LEU A 6 2.94 23.11 27.33
N PHE A 7 3.80 22.40 26.63
CA PHE A 7 3.44 21.10 26.06
C PHE A 7 3.43 20.07 27.20
N THR A 8 2.36 20.04 27.96
CA THR A 8 2.16 19.07 29.07
C THR A 8 0.95 18.17 28.84
N GLU A 9 0.38 18.16 27.65
CA GLU A 9 -0.58 17.12 27.31
C GLU A 9 0.16 15.96 26.63
N ARG A 10 0.48 14.92 27.38
CA ARG A 10 0.78 13.61 26.82
C ARG A 10 -0.48 13.17 26.10
N PHE A 11 -0.39 13.02 24.78
CA PHE A 11 -1.45 12.39 24.02
C PHE A 11 -1.66 10.99 24.59
N SER A 12 -2.90 10.69 25.02
CA SER A 12 -3.25 9.35 25.50
C SER A 12 -3.95 8.62 24.35
N PHE A 13 -3.33 7.55 23.89
CA PHE A 13 -3.95 6.65 22.92
C PHE A 13 -4.66 5.52 23.68
N ALA A 14 -5.93 5.30 23.35
CA ALA A 14 -6.74 4.26 23.99
C ALA A 14 -6.40 2.84 23.51
N SER A 15 -5.72 2.73 22.37
CA SER A 15 -5.44 1.46 21.70
C SER A 15 -3.94 1.17 21.63
N THR A 16 -3.56 -0.10 21.84
CA THR A 16 -2.19 -0.61 21.56
C THR A 16 -1.87 -0.67 20.07
N ASP A 17 -2.85 -0.40 19.20
CA ASP A 17 -2.76 -0.47 17.74
C ASP A 17 -2.74 0.92 17.09
N SER A 18 -2.31 1.94 17.85
CA SER A 18 -2.11 3.28 17.30
C SER A 18 -0.86 3.34 16.40
N VAL A 19 -0.93 4.13 15.33
CA VAL A 19 0.14 4.26 14.34
C VAL A 19 0.61 5.70 14.23
N LEU A 20 1.94 5.87 14.22
CA LEU A 20 2.59 7.16 13.98
C LEU A 20 2.88 7.31 12.49
N VAL A 21 2.39 8.38 11.86
CA VAL A 21 2.66 8.70 10.44
C VAL A 21 3.46 9.99 10.36
N ILE A 22 4.69 9.91 9.86
CA ILE A 22 5.61 11.04 9.69
C ILE A 22 5.66 11.43 8.22
N GLY A 23 5.29 12.68 7.94
CA GLY A 23 5.14 13.22 6.59
C GLY A 23 3.71 13.06 6.08
N LEU A 24 2.93 14.15 6.13
CA LEU A 24 1.54 14.24 5.67
C LEU A 24 1.44 14.68 4.19
N GLY A 25 2.39 14.24 3.37
CA GLY A 25 2.33 14.32 1.92
C GLY A 25 1.36 13.29 1.32
N ARG A 26 1.33 13.18 -0.01
CA ARG A 26 0.41 12.27 -0.74
C ARG A 26 0.42 10.83 -0.25
N PHE A 27 1.60 10.27 0.01
CA PHE A 27 1.73 8.89 0.50
C PHE A 27 1.28 8.77 1.96
N GLY A 28 1.82 9.61 2.86
CA GLY A 28 1.50 9.53 4.29
C GLY A 28 0.02 9.77 4.57
N THR A 29 -0.62 10.71 3.89
CA THR A 29 -2.06 10.96 4.05
C THR A 29 -2.91 9.80 3.53
N ALA A 30 -2.53 9.16 2.42
CA ALA A 30 -3.22 7.97 1.92
C ALA A 30 -3.13 6.79 2.90
N VAL A 31 -1.94 6.58 3.50
CA VAL A 31 -1.73 5.57 4.55
C VAL A 31 -2.58 5.89 5.78
N ALA A 32 -2.50 7.14 6.27
CA ALA A 32 -3.23 7.59 7.44
C ALA A 32 -4.75 7.43 7.29
N GLN A 33 -5.30 7.82 6.13
CA GLN A 33 -6.71 7.64 5.81
C GLN A 33 -7.13 6.17 5.80
N SER A 34 -6.31 5.30 5.22
CA SER A 34 -6.57 3.87 5.20
C SER A 34 -6.56 3.27 6.60
N LEU A 35 -5.60 3.66 7.44
CA LEU A 35 -5.52 3.22 8.84
C LEU A 35 -6.76 3.65 9.65
N ILE A 36 -7.20 4.89 9.50
CA ILE A 36 -8.45 5.38 10.12
C ILE A 36 -9.66 4.55 9.65
N SER A 37 -9.74 4.26 8.35
CA SER A 37 -10.84 3.44 7.79
C SER A 37 -10.83 2.01 8.32
N LEU A 38 -9.67 1.50 8.73
CA LEU A 38 -9.49 0.20 9.39
C LEU A 38 -9.74 0.25 10.90
N GLY A 39 -10.01 1.44 11.46
CA GLY A 39 -10.34 1.62 12.88
C GLY A 39 -9.13 1.90 13.78
N HIS A 40 -7.95 2.19 13.20
CA HIS A 40 -6.77 2.54 14.00
C HIS A 40 -6.76 4.02 14.39
N GLU A 41 -6.19 4.32 15.55
CA GLU A 41 -5.85 5.68 15.93
C GLU A 41 -4.55 6.10 15.25
N VAL A 42 -4.51 7.31 14.68
CA VAL A 42 -3.36 7.82 13.93
C VAL A 42 -2.91 9.16 14.48
N MET A 43 -1.61 9.26 14.81
CA MET A 43 -0.93 10.54 14.97
C MET A 43 -0.14 10.85 13.72
N GLY A 44 -0.47 11.99 13.09
CA GLY A 44 0.26 12.51 11.94
C GLY A 44 1.22 13.64 12.34
N ILE A 45 2.46 13.61 11.86
CA ILE A 45 3.47 14.65 12.07
C ILE A 45 3.96 15.16 10.72
N ASP A 46 3.96 16.48 10.54
CA ASP A 46 4.60 17.16 9.41
C ASP A 46 5.21 18.47 9.86
N THR A 47 6.21 18.97 9.14
CA THR A 47 6.79 20.30 9.38
C THR A 47 5.94 21.41 8.76
N ASP A 48 5.11 21.10 7.78
CA ASP A 48 4.25 21.99 7.03
C ASP A 48 2.93 22.22 7.79
N GLU A 49 2.71 23.45 8.25
CA GLU A 49 1.53 23.85 9.00
C GLU A 49 0.24 23.66 8.20
N ASP A 50 0.23 23.99 6.92
CA ASP A 50 -0.96 23.88 6.07
C ASP A 50 -1.40 22.42 5.92
N ARG A 51 -0.45 21.50 5.81
CA ARG A 51 -0.73 20.06 5.79
C ARG A 51 -1.31 19.59 7.12
N VAL A 52 -0.71 20.00 8.23
CA VAL A 52 -1.18 19.64 9.57
C VAL A 52 -2.60 20.16 9.80
N GLN A 53 -2.88 21.42 9.47
CA GLN A 53 -4.21 22.01 9.62
C GLN A 53 -5.26 21.30 8.73
N SER A 54 -4.92 21.00 7.47
CA SER A 54 -5.84 20.34 6.56
C SER A 54 -6.21 18.93 7.01
N TRP A 55 -5.33 18.24 7.73
CA TRP A 55 -5.55 16.88 8.23
C TRP A 55 -5.97 16.79 9.69
N GLY A 56 -5.98 17.91 10.41
CA GLY A 56 -6.32 17.98 11.85
C GLY A 56 -7.70 17.42 12.22
N HIS A 57 -8.67 17.49 11.29
CA HIS A 57 -10.02 16.95 11.51
C HIS A 57 -10.20 15.51 11.01
N HIS A 58 -9.21 14.97 10.32
CA HIS A 58 -9.26 13.63 9.74
C HIS A 58 -8.49 12.59 10.56
N LEU A 59 -7.49 13.05 11.32
CA LEU A 59 -6.64 12.19 12.14
C LEU A 59 -7.04 12.27 13.62
N THR A 60 -6.65 11.27 14.40
CA THR A 60 -6.82 11.31 15.84
C THR A 60 -6.04 12.50 16.42
N HIS A 61 -4.80 12.67 15.96
CA HIS A 61 -3.97 13.85 16.25
C HIS A 61 -3.16 14.23 15.01
N ALA A 62 -3.01 15.53 14.75
CA ALA A 62 -2.10 16.08 13.76
C ALA A 62 -1.22 17.15 14.42
N VAL A 63 0.09 17.03 14.28
CA VAL A 63 1.05 17.87 15.01
C VAL A 63 2.09 18.42 14.05
N GLN A 64 2.30 19.76 14.10
CA GLN A 64 3.40 20.39 13.40
C GLN A 64 4.68 20.19 14.21
N ALA A 65 5.61 19.38 13.67
CA ALA A 65 6.88 19.13 14.33
C ALA A 65 7.95 18.62 13.36
N ASP A 66 9.22 18.77 13.73
CA ASP A 66 10.35 18.17 13.04
C ASP A 66 10.65 16.79 13.64
N ALA A 67 10.30 15.76 12.91
CA ALA A 67 10.51 14.38 13.30
C ALA A 67 11.99 13.90 13.19
N SER A 68 12.88 14.72 12.63
CA SER A 68 14.32 14.43 12.64
C SER A 68 14.93 14.63 14.04
N ASN A 69 14.22 15.29 14.96
CA ASN A 69 14.66 15.55 16.31
C ASN A 69 14.04 14.54 17.28
N VAL A 70 14.86 13.65 17.82
CA VAL A 70 14.43 12.62 18.79
C VAL A 70 13.80 13.19 20.06
N GLN A 71 14.24 14.36 20.53
CA GLN A 71 13.67 14.98 21.73
C GLN A 71 12.26 15.48 21.47
N THR A 72 12.03 16.05 20.28
CA THR A 72 10.69 16.45 19.84
C THR A 72 9.75 15.25 19.80
N LEU A 73 10.17 14.15 19.15
CA LEU A 73 9.36 12.91 19.10
C LEU A 73 9.10 12.34 20.50
N ARG A 74 10.09 12.39 21.41
CA ARG A 74 9.93 11.93 22.79
C ARG A 74 8.90 12.78 23.56
N GLN A 75 8.90 14.10 23.37
CA GLN A 75 7.91 14.99 23.99
C GLN A 75 6.49 14.75 23.49
N LEU A 76 6.35 14.37 22.23
CA LEU A 76 5.07 14.02 21.61
C LEU A 76 4.57 12.61 22.01
N GLY A 77 5.34 11.86 22.81
CA GLY A 77 4.95 10.51 23.21
C GLY A 77 5.16 9.45 22.14
N ALA A 78 6.02 9.72 21.13
CA ALA A 78 6.26 8.78 20.05
C ALA A 78 6.77 7.40 20.52
N ALA A 79 7.44 7.33 21.68
CA ALA A 79 7.90 6.08 22.27
C ALA A 79 6.78 5.12 22.69
N ASP A 80 5.55 5.61 22.83
CA ASP A 80 4.39 4.79 23.20
C ASP A 80 3.77 4.05 22.01
N PHE A 81 4.20 4.38 20.78
CA PHE A 81 3.77 3.72 19.55
C PHE A 81 4.60 2.47 19.25
N LYS A 82 3.96 1.44 18.70
CA LYS A 82 4.63 0.24 18.21
C LYS A 82 4.96 0.31 16.73
N HIS A 83 4.12 1.02 15.97
CA HIS A 83 4.18 1.10 14.53
C HIS A 83 4.40 2.55 14.09
N ALA A 84 5.32 2.76 13.18
CA ALA A 84 5.58 4.06 12.58
C ALA A 84 5.75 3.95 11.06
N VAL A 85 5.24 4.94 10.33
CA VAL A 85 5.39 5.06 8.89
C VAL A 85 6.07 6.39 8.57
N VAL A 86 7.24 6.33 7.94
CA VAL A 86 7.97 7.50 7.45
C VAL A 86 7.65 7.69 5.97
N GLY A 87 6.79 8.69 5.69
CA GLY A 87 6.30 9.03 4.34
C GLY A 87 7.01 10.21 3.67
N ILE A 88 8.17 10.65 4.20
CA ILE A 88 8.94 11.77 3.65
C ILE A 88 9.67 11.31 2.39
N GLY A 89 9.35 11.91 1.24
CA GLY A 89 9.94 11.52 -0.04
C GLY A 89 10.77 12.59 -0.73
N ASP A 90 10.59 13.84 -0.39
CA ASP A 90 11.25 15.01 -0.99
C ASP A 90 12.54 15.45 -0.28
N ASN A 91 12.79 14.93 0.91
CA ASN A 91 13.98 15.21 1.71
C ASN A 91 14.57 13.93 2.29
N LEU A 92 15.61 13.40 1.60
CA LEU A 92 16.32 12.19 2.00
C LEU A 92 16.88 12.29 3.43
N SER A 93 17.52 13.41 3.77
CA SER A 93 18.11 13.59 5.08
C SER A 93 17.07 13.57 6.19
N ALA A 94 15.96 14.29 6.02
CA ALA A 94 14.87 14.30 6.99
C ALA A 94 14.24 12.90 7.17
N SER A 95 14.07 12.15 6.07
CA SER A 95 13.57 10.78 6.12
C SER A 95 14.49 9.87 6.94
N LEU A 96 15.78 9.86 6.65
CA LEU A 96 16.76 9.01 7.34
C LEU A 96 16.92 9.41 8.82
N LEU A 97 16.97 10.69 9.13
CA LEU A 97 17.05 11.18 10.51
C LEU A 97 15.78 10.82 11.32
N ALA A 98 14.60 10.88 10.71
CA ALA A 98 13.37 10.42 11.34
C ALA A 98 13.43 8.92 11.66
N VAL A 99 13.93 8.08 10.74
CA VAL A 99 14.13 6.65 11.00
C VAL A 99 15.07 6.44 12.18
N MET A 100 16.23 7.12 12.21
CA MET A 100 17.19 7.02 13.31
C MET A 100 16.57 7.41 14.65
N ALA A 101 15.76 8.48 14.66
CA ALA A 101 15.07 8.94 15.86
C ALA A 101 14.05 7.90 16.37
N LEU A 102 13.29 7.27 15.45
CA LEU A 102 12.35 6.20 15.79
C LEU A 102 13.05 4.95 16.35
N VAL A 103 14.18 4.57 15.76
CA VAL A 103 15.02 3.45 16.25
C VAL A 103 15.54 3.76 17.65
N GLU A 104 16.05 4.99 17.91
CA GLU A 104 16.50 5.41 19.24
C GLU A 104 15.37 5.38 20.28
N LEU A 105 14.14 5.66 19.87
CA LEU A 105 12.97 5.57 20.74
C LEU A 105 12.49 4.13 20.96
N GLY A 106 13.02 3.14 20.25
CA GLY A 106 12.68 1.74 20.41
C GLY A 106 11.39 1.30 19.71
N ILE A 107 10.97 2.01 18.65
CA ILE A 107 9.82 1.61 17.84
C ILE A 107 10.11 0.26 17.18
N GLN A 108 9.17 -0.68 17.33
CA GLN A 108 9.37 -2.08 16.95
C GLN A 108 9.10 -2.38 15.48
N ASP A 109 8.30 -1.54 14.82
CA ASP A 109 7.88 -1.75 13.42
C ASP A 109 7.89 -0.42 12.66
N ILE A 110 8.95 -0.19 11.89
CA ILE A 110 9.21 1.06 11.16
C ILE A 110 9.12 0.79 9.66
N TRP A 111 8.15 1.41 9.03
CA TRP A 111 7.95 1.40 7.58
C TRP A 111 8.48 2.69 6.96
N VAL A 112 9.21 2.57 5.86
CA VAL A 112 9.80 3.74 5.20
C VAL A 112 9.43 3.76 3.72
N LYS A 113 8.93 4.90 3.26
CA LYS A 113 8.82 5.19 1.85
C LYS A 113 10.19 5.55 1.29
N ALA A 114 10.77 4.73 0.45
CA ALA A 114 11.98 5.04 -0.28
C ALA A 114 11.67 5.58 -1.69
N THR A 115 12.46 6.55 -2.14
CA THR A 115 12.35 7.17 -3.48
C THR A 115 13.20 6.46 -4.52
N ASN A 116 14.24 5.76 -4.08
CA ASN A 116 15.16 4.97 -4.91
C ASN A 116 15.82 3.87 -4.07
N THR A 117 16.56 3.00 -4.75
CA THR A 117 17.22 1.84 -4.13
C THR A 117 18.24 2.24 -3.06
N GLU A 118 19.01 3.32 -3.30
CA GLU A 118 20.02 3.80 -2.36
C GLU A 118 19.40 4.29 -1.06
N HIS A 119 18.29 5.04 -1.17
CA HIS A 119 17.51 5.47 -0.02
C HIS A 119 17.04 4.27 0.81
N GLY A 120 16.45 3.26 0.15
CA GLY A 120 15.97 2.07 0.83
C GLY A 120 17.08 1.28 1.52
N GLN A 121 18.21 1.06 0.85
CA GLN A 121 19.35 0.36 1.43
C GLN A 121 19.92 1.08 2.67
N ILE A 122 19.96 2.42 2.66
CA ILE A 122 20.39 3.17 3.82
C ILE A 122 19.36 3.04 4.95
N ALA A 123 18.07 3.18 4.63
CA ALA A 123 16.98 3.07 5.61
C ALA A 123 17.00 1.70 6.33
N GLU A 124 17.17 0.61 5.60
CA GLU A 124 17.32 -0.73 6.18
C GLU A 124 18.52 -0.84 7.11
N ARG A 125 19.68 -0.32 6.69
CA ARG A 125 20.92 -0.38 7.48
C ARG A 125 20.85 0.42 8.78
N ILE A 126 20.06 1.50 8.82
CA ILE A 126 19.89 2.31 10.04
C ILE A 126 18.72 1.83 10.90
N GLY A 127 18.01 0.74 10.51
CA GLY A 127 17.05 0.06 11.34
C GLY A 127 15.58 0.19 10.91
N ALA A 128 15.30 0.59 9.68
CA ALA A 128 13.94 0.41 9.12
C ALA A 128 13.63 -1.08 8.97
N HIS A 129 12.44 -1.49 9.36
CA HIS A 129 12.01 -2.89 9.29
C HIS A 129 11.42 -3.23 7.93
N HIS A 130 10.75 -2.25 7.31
CA HIS A 130 10.12 -2.40 6.00
C HIS A 130 10.39 -1.19 5.13
N VAL A 131 10.80 -1.43 3.89
CA VAL A 131 11.00 -0.38 2.89
C VAL A 131 10.04 -0.60 1.72
N VAL A 132 9.32 0.45 1.34
CA VAL A 132 8.38 0.41 0.22
C VAL A 132 8.75 1.44 -0.84
N TYR A 133 8.52 1.10 -2.10
CA TYR A 133 8.78 1.93 -3.29
C TYR A 133 7.46 2.19 -4.05
N PRO A 134 6.56 3.04 -3.53
CA PRO A 134 5.20 3.17 -4.07
C PRO A 134 5.16 3.60 -5.53
N GLU A 135 6.05 4.50 -5.93
CA GLU A 135 6.11 5.00 -7.30
C GLU A 135 6.58 3.93 -8.28
N ALA A 136 7.58 3.12 -7.90
CA ALA A 136 8.08 2.02 -8.73
C ALA A 136 7.01 0.93 -8.87
N ALA A 137 6.43 0.48 -7.76
CA ALA A 137 5.39 -0.54 -7.75
C ALA A 137 4.15 -0.11 -8.55
N MET A 138 3.72 1.15 -8.40
CA MET A 138 2.59 1.67 -9.16
C MET A 138 2.95 1.87 -10.63
N GLY A 139 4.18 2.30 -10.96
CA GLY A 139 4.66 2.43 -12.33
C GLY A 139 4.65 1.10 -13.08
N GLU A 140 5.12 0.04 -12.45
CA GLU A 140 5.08 -1.33 -12.98
C GLU A 140 3.64 -1.79 -13.22
N ARG A 141 2.77 -1.60 -12.23
CA ARG A 141 1.35 -1.91 -12.36
C ARG A 141 0.69 -1.16 -13.52
N VAL A 142 0.95 0.13 -13.67
CA VAL A 142 0.42 0.93 -14.78
C VAL A 142 0.96 0.44 -16.12
N ALA A 143 2.25 0.07 -16.22
CA ALA A 143 2.83 -0.46 -17.45
C ALA A 143 2.12 -1.74 -17.92
N HIS A 144 1.82 -2.67 -17.02
CA HIS A 144 1.04 -3.86 -17.33
C HIS A 144 -0.40 -3.54 -17.75
N LEU A 145 -1.04 -2.57 -17.10
CA LEU A 145 -2.41 -2.16 -17.45
C LEU A 145 -2.50 -1.44 -18.79
N VAL A 146 -1.53 -0.59 -19.13
CA VAL A 146 -1.52 0.18 -20.39
C VAL A 146 -1.21 -0.70 -21.59
N THR A 147 -0.31 -1.66 -21.44
CA THR A 147 0.14 -2.54 -22.56
C THR A 147 -0.61 -3.85 -22.63
N GLY A 148 -1.22 -4.27 -21.54
CA GLY A 148 -1.94 -5.53 -21.43
C GLY A 148 -3.45 -5.36 -21.49
N LYS A 149 -4.14 -6.47 -21.69
CA LYS A 149 -5.60 -6.56 -21.58
C LYS A 149 -6.04 -6.98 -20.16
N MET A 150 -5.13 -6.83 -19.20
CA MET A 150 -5.45 -6.98 -17.78
C MET A 150 -6.11 -5.70 -17.25
N ILE A 151 -7.12 -5.86 -16.42
CA ILE A 151 -7.84 -4.76 -15.79
C ILE A 151 -7.23 -4.46 -14.42
N ASP A 152 -6.73 -5.49 -13.75
CA ASP A 152 -6.08 -5.41 -12.46
C ASP A 152 -5.26 -6.67 -12.18
N PHE A 153 -4.19 -6.57 -11.38
CA PHE A 153 -3.42 -7.74 -10.98
C PHE A 153 -2.68 -7.52 -9.67
N ILE A 154 -2.36 -8.62 -9.01
CA ILE A 154 -1.49 -8.70 -7.86
C ILE A 154 -0.41 -9.72 -8.20
N GLU A 155 0.85 -9.31 -8.23
CA GLU A 155 2.00 -10.18 -8.41
C GLU A 155 2.63 -10.50 -7.06
N PHE A 156 3.09 -11.73 -6.93
CA PHE A 156 3.82 -12.24 -5.78
C PHE A 156 5.32 -12.37 -6.16
N ASP A 157 6.19 -12.41 -5.18
CA ASP A 157 7.65 -12.31 -5.35
C ASP A 157 8.29 -13.40 -6.21
N ASP A 158 7.56 -14.49 -6.48
CA ASP A 158 8.03 -15.64 -7.27
C ASP A 158 7.61 -15.62 -8.74
N GLY A 159 7.07 -14.49 -9.23
CA GLY A 159 6.56 -14.37 -10.60
C GLY A 159 5.23 -15.08 -10.82
N PHE A 160 4.49 -15.32 -9.75
CA PHE A 160 3.11 -15.80 -9.77
C PHE A 160 2.16 -14.64 -9.53
N ALA A 161 1.04 -14.59 -10.23
CA ALA A 161 0.07 -13.50 -10.09
C ALA A 161 -1.37 -14.00 -10.02
N ILE A 162 -2.23 -13.13 -9.49
CA ILE A 162 -3.69 -13.20 -9.65
C ILE A 162 -4.11 -11.95 -10.41
N ALA A 163 -4.80 -12.13 -11.52
CA ALA A 163 -5.21 -11.03 -12.38
C ALA A 163 -6.70 -11.06 -12.70
N LYS A 164 -7.25 -9.86 -12.93
CA LYS A 164 -8.58 -9.64 -13.48
C LYS A 164 -8.44 -9.21 -14.93
N LEU A 165 -9.10 -9.91 -15.82
CA LEU A 165 -9.04 -9.65 -17.26
C LEU A 165 -10.41 -9.86 -17.92
N GLN A 166 -10.58 -9.30 -19.11
CA GLN A 166 -11.73 -9.64 -19.94
C GLN A 166 -11.59 -11.07 -20.47
N SER A 167 -12.72 -11.78 -20.57
CA SER A 167 -12.71 -13.13 -21.10
C SER A 167 -12.16 -13.16 -22.52
N PRO A 168 -11.13 -14.00 -22.82
CA PRO A 168 -10.64 -14.19 -24.18
C PRO A 168 -11.72 -14.75 -25.11
N VAL A 169 -11.68 -14.32 -26.37
CA VAL A 169 -12.67 -14.74 -27.40
C VAL A 169 -12.74 -16.25 -27.53
N GLU A 170 -11.62 -16.93 -27.41
CA GLU A 170 -11.54 -18.40 -27.52
C GLU A 170 -12.29 -19.16 -26.41
N CYS A 171 -12.61 -18.49 -25.30
CA CYS A 171 -13.39 -19.06 -24.20
C CYS A 171 -14.89 -18.76 -24.32
N HIS A 172 -15.31 -17.89 -25.26
CA HIS A 172 -16.69 -17.45 -25.32
C HIS A 172 -17.65 -18.58 -25.71
N ASN A 173 -18.75 -18.68 -24.95
CA ASN A 173 -19.79 -19.68 -25.10
C ASN A 173 -19.35 -21.13 -24.88
N LEU A 174 -18.19 -21.31 -24.21
CA LEU A 174 -17.70 -22.59 -23.75
C LEU A 174 -17.76 -22.63 -22.21
N THR A 175 -17.94 -23.80 -21.66
CA THR A 175 -17.69 -24.07 -20.25
C THR A 175 -16.17 -24.04 -19.99
N LEU A 176 -15.76 -23.85 -18.74
CA LEU A 176 -14.33 -23.88 -18.40
C LEU A 176 -13.70 -25.24 -18.68
N ASP A 177 -14.46 -26.31 -18.57
CA ASP A 177 -14.04 -27.67 -18.93
C ASP A 177 -13.77 -27.77 -20.45
N GLU A 178 -14.73 -27.36 -21.28
CA GLU A 178 -14.60 -27.35 -22.74
C GLU A 178 -13.50 -26.41 -23.26
N SER A 179 -13.22 -25.32 -22.54
CA SER A 179 -12.21 -24.34 -22.93
C SER A 179 -10.76 -24.79 -22.68
N HIS A 180 -10.56 -25.81 -21.86
CA HIS A 180 -9.24 -26.36 -21.50
C HIS A 180 -8.19 -25.31 -21.11
N VAL A 181 -8.61 -24.17 -20.52
CA VAL A 181 -7.74 -23.02 -20.23
C VAL A 181 -6.51 -23.42 -19.43
N ARG A 182 -6.66 -24.27 -18.42
CA ARG A 182 -5.54 -24.70 -17.60
C ARG A 182 -4.50 -25.52 -18.39
N GLU A 183 -4.94 -26.36 -19.26
CA GLU A 183 -4.08 -27.26 -20.04
C GLU A 183 -3.37 -26.51 -21.16
N ILE A 184 -4.11 -25.66 -21.87
CA ILE A 184 -3.59 -24.92 -23.03
C ILE A 184 -2.72 -23.74 -22.60
N HIS A 185 -3.16 -22.96 -21.60
CA HIS A 185 -2.51 -21.70 -21.22
C HIS A 185 -1.71 -21.81 -19.93
N GLY A 186 -1.93 -22.84 -19.11
CA GLY A 186 -1.27 -23.02 -17.83
C GLY A 186 -1.65 -21.97 -16.80
N VAL A 187 -2.86 -21.43 -16.91
CA VAL A 187 -3.49 -20.52 -15.94
C VAL A 187 -4.77 -21.16 -15.40
N THR A 188 -5.16 -20.78 -14.19
CA THR A 188 -6.38 -21.28 -13.57
C THR A 188 -7.39 -20.16 -13.45
N VAL A 189 -8.60 -20.35 -13.97
CA VAL A 189 -9.71 -19.45 -13.69
C VAL A 189 -10.20 -19.73 -12.27
N VAL A 190 -10.14 -18.70 -11.41
CA VAL A 190 -10.58 -18.75 -10.01
C VAL A 190 -12.06 -18.40 -9.90
N GLY A 191 -12.52 -17.49 -10.76
CA GLY A 191 -13.90 -17.08 -10.76
C GLY A 191 -14.25 -16.16 -11.91
N VAL A 192 -15.55 -15.92 -12.04
CA VAL A 192 -16.16 -15.11 -13.09
C VAL A 192 -16.99 -14.00 -12.46
N LYS A 193 -16.82 -12.79 -12.93
CA LYS A 193 -17.63 -11.62 -12.56
C LYS A 193 -18.36 -11.11 -13.79
N ARG A 194 -19.68 -11.11 -13.75
CA ARG A 194 -20.57 -10.51 -14.76
C ARG A 194 -20.98 -9.10 -14.34
N ILE A 195 -21.35 -8.32 -15.34
CA ILE A 195 -21.92 -7.00 -15.09
C ILE A 195 -23.23 -7.17 -14.31
N ASN A 196 -23.36 -6.44 -13.21
CA ASN A 196 -24.51 -6.47 -12.30
C ASN A 196 -24.81 -7.82 -11.62
N GLU A 197 -23.87 -8.76 -11.64
CA GLU A 197 -23.94 -9.99 -10.85
C GLU A 197 -22.83 -10.02 -9.81
N ASP A 198 -23.01 -10.81 -8.75
CA ASP A 198 -21.94 -11.07 -7.78
C ASP A 198 -20.85 -11.94 -8.37
N PHE A 199 -19.66 -11.89 -7.75
CA PHE A 199 -18.55 -12.78 -8.08
C PHE A 199 -18.96 -14.24 -7.84
N LYS A 200 -18.67 -15.11 -8.82
CA LYS A 200 -18.93 -16.57 -8.72
C LYS A 200 -17.63 -17.32 -8.85
N TYR A 201 -17.41 -18.26 -7.94
CA TYR A 201 -16.29 -19.19 -8.06
C TYR A 201 -16.42 -20.03 -9.34
N ALA A 202 -15.29 -20.24 -10.00
CA ALA A 202 -15.22 -21.07 -11.19
C ALA A 202 -15.48 -22.54 -10.86
N LYS A 203 -16.28 -23.19 -11.72
CA LYS A 203 -16.51 -24.63 -11.73
C LYS A 203 -16.32 -25.15 -13.15
N PRO A 204 -16.09 -26.45 -13.37
CA PRO A 204 -15.93 -27.01 -14.71
C PRO A 204 -17.09 -26.64 -15.65
N ASP A 205 -18.32 -26.64 -15.14
CA ASP A 205 -19.54 -26.30 -15.87
C ASP A 205 -19.84 -24.80 -15.98
N THR A 206 -18.95 -23.94 -15.49
CA THR A 206 -19.12 -22.48 -15.59
C THR A 206 -18.97 -22.03 -17.03
N LEU A 207 -20.07 -21.54 -17.62
CA LEU A 207 -20.10 -21.00 -18.97
C LEU A 207 -19.49 -19.59 -18.99
N VAL A 208 -18.51 -19.37 -19.86
CA VAL A 208 -17.88 -18.07 -20.11
C VAL A 208 -18.60 -17.36 -21.24
N ARG A 209 -19.02 -16.13 -21.02
CA ARG A 209 -19.76 -15.31 -21.98
C ARG A 209 -18.93 -14.12 -22.45
N PRO A 210 -19.21 -13.59 -23.66
CA PRO A 210 -18.65 -12.31 -24.07
C PRO A 210 -18.92 -11.21 -23.01
N GLY A 211 -17.89 -10.46 -22.62
CA GLY A 211 -17.99 -9.41 -21.63
C GLY A 211 -17.87 -9.87 -20.16
N ASP A 212 -17.75 -11.18 -19.91
CA ASP A 212 -17.41 -11.67 -18.58
C ASP A 212 -15.99 -11.25 -18.19
N LEU A 213 -15.80 -10.93 -16.91
CA LEU A 213 -14.49 -10.70 -16.32
C LEU A 213 -14.05 -11.96 -15.62
N LEU A 214 -12.85 -12.42 -15.95
CA LEU A 214 -12.24 -13.59 -15.33
C LEU A 214 -11.23 -13.15 -14.27
N ILE A 215 -11.26 -13.80 -13.11
CA ILE A 215 -10.16 -13.78 -12.14
C ILE A 215 -9.35 -15.03 -12.41
N VAL A 216 -8.09 -14.84 -12.77
CA VAL A 216 -7.18 -15.94 -13.13
C VAL A 216 -5.95 -15.92 -12.23
N SER A 217 -5.36 -17.10 -12.01
CA SER A 217 -4.12 -17.25 -11.27
C SER A 217 -3.12 -18.10 -12.06
N GLY A 218 -1.84 -17.77 -11.94
CA GLY A 218 -0.76 -18.51 -12.61
C GLY A 218 0.52 -17.69 -12.71
N PRO A 219 1.54 -18.22 -13.41
CA PRO A 219 2.75 -17.46 -13.73
C PRO A 219 2.41 -16.19 -14.52
N THR A 220 2.97 -15.04 -14.13
CA THR A 220 2.68 -13.71 -14.68
C THR A 220 2.74 -13.69 -16.21
N ARG A 221 3.80 -14.23 -16.82
CA ARG A 221 3.97 -14.31 -18.28
C ARG A 221 2.88 -15.14 -18.98
N LYS A 222 2.34 -16.16 -18.31
CA LYS A 222 1.25 -16.97 -18.87
C LYS A 222 -0.08 -16.23 -18.82
N ILE A 223 -0.34 -15.49 -17.73
CA ILE A 223 -1.51 -14.64 -17.61
C ILE A 223 -1.49 -13.53 -18.68
N GLU A 224 -0.35 -12.85 -18.87
CA GLU A 224 -0.19 -11.83 -19.93
C GLU A 224 -0.50 -12.39 -21.34
N ARG A 225 0.04 -13.56 -21.65
CA ARG A 225 -0.23 -14.23 -22.93
C ARG A 225 -1.70 -14.61 -23.08
N PHE A 226 -2.34 -15.07 -22.01
CA PHE A 226 -3.76 -15.39 -22.02
C PHE A 226 -4.62 -14.13 -22.17
N ALA A 227 -4.29 -13.06 -21.43
CA ALA A 227 -4.96 -11.77 -21.53
C ALA A 227 -4.83 -11.13 -22.91
N SER A 228 -3.70 -11.31 -23.62
CA SER A 228 -3.51 -10.77 -24.96
C SER A 228 -4.50 -11.30 -26.02
N LYS A 229 -5.20 -12.38 -25.73
CA LYS A 229 -6.25 -12.98 -26.57
C LYS A 229 -7.66 -12.45 -26.27
N SER A 230 -7.80 -11.54 -25.31
CA SER A 230 -9.06 -10.84 -25.06
C SER A 230 -9.39 -9.86 -26.19
N ALA A 231 -10.66 -9.66 -26.48
CA ALA A 231 -11.15 -8.81 -27.57
C ALA A 231 -10.87 -7.32 -27.34
#